data_569f56bce19be2e6bea6a5fad1bb63ba
#
_entry.id   569f56bce19be2e6bea6a5fad1bb63ba
#
_cell.length_a   1.000
_cell.length_b   1.000
_cell.length_c   1.000
_cell.angle_alpha   90.00
_cell.angle_beta   90.00
_cell.angle_gamma   90.00
#
_symmetry.space_group_name_H-M   'P 1'
#
loop_
_entity.id
_entity.type
_entity.pdbx_description
1 polymer ?
#
loop_
_entity_poly.entity_id
_entity_poly.type
_entity_poly.pdbx_seq_one_letter_code
_entity_poly.pdbx_strand_id
1 'polypeptide(L)'
;MPLPRQQLDLTQPAMIRDVVETLRPKVVINCAAWTAVDAAERESAACSLVNTAAVEQLATACNAIDALLVQVSTDYVFGRDASRQSPYAETDATGPVNEYGASKLAGEQAAATAARHLIVRTCGLYAAGPGGPIRGRNFADTMLALAAERDELRIVADQHCTPSFVPDVAKGILDLLARDATGLFHMVNNGSTTWYGFASELFRAAGIDMPLKPIPTTDYPTPARRPSYSVLDTTKFTTTTGSRPPSWQSGIAAYLRANPSLSPLTEGTPCSQSS
;
A
#
# COMPACT_ATOMS: atom_id res chain seq x y z
N MET A 1 -13.41 1.15 15.27
CA MET A 1 -14.33 0.10 14.83
C MET A 1 -14.25 -0.02 13.32
N PRO A 2 -13.92 -1.18 12.74
CA PRO A 2 -13.96 -1.39 11.29
C PRO A 2 -15.41 -1.48 10.80
N LEU A 3 -15.67 -0.88 9.63
CA LEU A 3 -16.97 -0.92 8.95
C LEU A 3 -16.81 -1.73 7.65
N PRO A 4 -17.39 -2.94 7.53
CA PRO A 4 -17.39 -3.69 6.29
C PRO A 4 -18.32 -3.04 5.25
N ARG A 5 -18.15 -3.40 3.97
CA ARG A 5 -18.89 -2.81 2.84
C ARG A 5 -20.42 -2.85 3.03
N GLN A 6 -20.96 -3.91 3.67
CA GLN A 6 -22.40 -4.02 3.95
C GLN A 6 -22.91 -2.92 4.91
N GLN A 7 -22.03 -2.38 5.75
CA GLN A 7 -22.36 -1.31 6.71
C GLN A 7 -22.01 0.08 6.17
N LEU A 8 -21.06 0.17 5.25
CA LEU A 8 -20.64 1.41 4.61
C LEU A 8 -20.15 1.14 3.19
N ASP A 9 -21.05 1.23 2.22
CA ASP A 9 -20.69 1.18 0.80
C ASP A 9 -20.32 2.58 0.30
N LEU A 10 -19.05 2.78 -0.03
CA LEU A 10 -18.52 4.06 -0.51
C LEU A 10 -19.07 4.48 -1.87
N THR A 11 -19.74 3.60 -2.59
CA THR A 11 -20.46 3.96 -3.83
C THR A 11 -21.81 4.62 -3.58
N GLN A 12 -22.23 4.75 -2.31
CA GLN A 12 -23.51 5.33 -1.90
C GLN A 12 -23.31 6.58 -1.04
N PRO A 13 -23.34 7.78 -1.60
CA PRO A 13 -23.05 9.03 -0.88
C PRO A 13 -23.93 9.28 0.35
N ALA A 14 -25.23 8.96 0.25
CA ALA A 14 -26.14 9.11 1.39
C ALA A 14 -25.75 8.23 2.57
N MET A 15 -25.37 6.98 2.31
CA MET A 15 -24.92 6.06 3.36
C MET A 15 -23.65 6.57 4.07
N ILE A 16 -22.71 7.19 3.34
CA ILE A 16 -21.49 7.75 3.91
C ILE A 16 -21.84 8.80 4.96
N ARG A 17 -22.70 9.76 4.61
CA ARG A 17 -23.11 10.83 5.51
C ARG A 17 -23.86 10.28 6.72
N ASP A 18 -24.87 9.45 6.49
CA ASP A 18 -25.73 8.93 7.56
C ASP A 18 -24.93 8.12 8.59
N VAL A 19 -23.99 7.29 8.14
CA VAL A 19 -23.12 6.50 9.03
C VAL A 19 -22.18 7.40 9.82
N VAL A 20 -21.52 8.36 9.20
CA VAL A 20 -20.57 9.26 9.87
C VAL A 20 -21.31 10.16 10.88
N GLU A 21 -22.45 10.73 10.50
CA GLU A 21 -23.25 11.59 11.39
C GLU A 21 -23.87 10.81 12.57
N THR A 22 -24.27 9.53 12.34
CA THR A 22 -24.82 8.67 13.39
C THR A 22 -23.75 8.27 14.41
N LEU A 23 -22.58 7.81 13.92
CA LEU A 23 -21.50 7.31 14.78
C LEU A 23 -20.71 8.43 15.46
N ARG A 24 -20.68 9.64 14.88
CA ARG A 24 -19.94 10.82 15.35
C ARG A 24 -18.51 10.49 15.82
N PRO A 25 -17.70 9.80 14.97
CA PRO A 25 -16.34 9.44 15.37
C PRO A 25 -15.45 10.69 15.48
N LYS A 26 -14.43 10.66 16.34
CA LYS A 26 -13.38 11.69 16.36
C LYS A 26 -12.43 11.60 15.18
N VAL A 27 -12.24 10.39 14.65
CA VAL A 27 -11.34 10.08 13.53
C VAL A 27 -12.01 9.09 12.59
N VAL A 28 -12.00 9.40 11.30
CA VAL A 28 -12.40 8.50 10.22
C VAL A 28 -11.13 8.09 9.46
N ILE A 29 -10.80 6.80 9.41
CA ILE A 29 -9.65 6.28 8.66
C ILE A 29 -10.19 5.58 7.42
N ASN A 30 -10.00 6.20 6.24
CA ASN A 30 -10.39 5.62 4.96
C ASN A 30 -9.23 4.80 4.37
N CYS A 31 -9.32 3.47 4.54
CA CYS A 31 -8.43 2.50 3.89
C CYS A 31 -9.06 1.88 2.63
N ALA A 32 -10.33 2.16 2.35
CA ALA A 32 -11.02 1.60 1.20
C ALA A 32 -10.63 2.35 -0.09
N ALA A 33 -10.41 1.58 -1.15
CA ALA A 33 -10.07 2.11 -2.46
C ALA A 33 -10.38 1.10 -3.57
N TRP A 34 -10.57 1.59 -4.78
CA TRP A 34 -10.40 0.79 -5.99
C TRP A 34 -8.90 0.62 -6.23
N THR A 35 -8.39 -0.61 -6.16
CA THR A 35 -6.94 -0.92 -6.27
C THR A 35 -6.58 -1.74 -7.49
N ALA A 36 -7.56 -2.10 -8.33
CA ALA A 36 -7.34 -2.83 -9.57
C ALA A 36 -6.80 -1.86 -10.65
N VAL A 37 -5.49 -1.61 -10.62
CA VAL A 37 -4.79 -0.59 -11.44
C VAL A 37 -5.06 -0.77 -12.92
N ASP A 38 -4.98 -2.01 -13.45
CA ASP A 38 -5.23 -2.28 -14.87
C ASP A 38 -6.70 -2.17 -15.27
N ALA A 39 -7.61 -2.51 -14.37
CA ALA A 39 -9.04 -2.34 -14.61
C ALA A 39 -9.44 -0.86 -14.63
N ALA A 40 -8.75 0.00 -13.87
CA ALA A 40 -9.02 1.42 -13.83
C ALA A 40 -8.90 2.10 -15.20
N GLU A 41 -8.02 1.60 -16.10
CA GLU A 41 -7.87 2.12 -17.46
C GLU A 41 -9.15 1.97 -18.31
N ARG A 42 -9.99 1.00 -18.00
CA ARG A 42 -11.26 0.73 -18.71
C ARG A 42 -12.48 1.15 -17.91
N GLU A 43 -12.34 1.24 -16.59
CA GLU A 43 -13.42 1.48 -15.64
C GLU A 43 -13.15 2.74 -14.82
N SER A 44 -12.60 3.79 -15.47
CA SER A 44 -12.15 5.03 -14.81
C SER A 44 -13.27 5.71 -14.02
N ALA A 45 -14.51 5.69 -14.51
CA ALA A 45 -15.67 6.23 -13.80
C ALA A 45 -15.95 5.50 -12.47
N ALA A 46 -15.90 4.15 -12.47
CA ALA A 46 -16.09 3.37 -11.25
C ALA A 46 -14.92 3.53 -10.28
N CYS A 47 -13.69 3.63 -10.80
CA CYS A 47 -12.50 3.93 -10.03
C CYS A 47 -12.62 5.31 -9.35
N SER A 48 -13.00 6.36 -10.11
CA SER A 48 -13.19 7.72 -9.59
C SER A 48 -14.33 7.82 -8.59
N LEU A 49 -15.41 7.05 -8.77
CA LEU A 49 -16.51 7.00 -7.80
C LEU A 49 -16.02 6.62 -6.40
N VAL A 50 -15.15 5.61 -6.30
CA VAL A 50 -14.62 5.12 -5.02
C VAL A 50 -13.45 5.97 -4.54
N ASN A 51 -12.50 6.31 -5.42
CA ASN A 51 -11.23 6.94 -5.02
C ASN A 51 -11.33 8.46 -4.90
N THR A 52 -12.34 9.10 -5.49
CA THR A 52 -12.51 10.56 -5.50
C THR A 52 -13.84 10.96 -4.88
N ALA A 53 -14.98 10.64 -5.53
CA ALA A 53 -16.29 11.13 -5.12
C ALA A 53 -16.68 10.67 -3.70
N ALA A 54 -16.37 9.42 -3.34
CA ALA A 54 -16.59 8.92 -1.97
C ALA A 54 -15.75 9.70 -0.94
N VAL A 55 -14.52 10.09 -1.30
CA VAL A 55 -13.64 10.86 -0.41
C VAL A 55 -14.16 12.28 -0.21
N GLU A 56 -14.75 12.92 -1.26
CA GLU A 56 -15.45 14.19 -1.13
C GLU A 56 -16.60 14.11 -0.12
N GLN A 57 -17.38 13.03 -0.17
CA GLN A 57 -18.48 12.82 0.78
C GLN A 57 -17.95 12.58 2.21
N LEU A 58 -16.86 11.81 2.36
CA LEU A 58 -16.22 11.62 3.65
C LEU A 58 -15.69 12.95 4.22
N ALA A 59 -15.03 13.78 3.41
CA ALA A 59 -14.56 15.09 3.83
C ALA A 59 -15.70 16.01 4.29
N THR A 60 -16.80 16.04 3.51
CA THR A 60 -18.01 16.80 3.87
C THR A 60 -18.61 16.32 5.17
N ALA A 61 -18.78 15.00 5.34
CA ALA A 61 -19.33 14.42 6.55
C ALA A 61 -18.43 14.63 7.77
N CYS A 62 -17.11 14.53 7.61
CA CYS A 62 -16.15 14.83 8.68
C CYS A 62 -16.22 16.30 9.11
N ASN A 63 -16.34 17.24 8.17
CA ASN A 63 -16.51 18.66 8.47
C ASN A 63 -17.77 18.93 9.29
N ALA A 64 -18.90 18.24 8.99
CA ALA A 64 -20.16 18.42 9.70
C ALA A 64 -20.11 18.04 11.19
N ILE A 65 -19.14 17.19 11.60
CA ILE A 65 -19.02 16.69 12.97
C ILE A 65 -17.67 17.02 13.63
N ASP A 66 -16.82 17.84 12.98
CA ASP A 66 -15.43 18.18 13.39
C ASP A 66 -14.52 16.95 13.58
N ALA A 67 -14.66 15.95 12.73
CA ALA A 67 -13.82 14.74 12.74
C ALA A 67 -12.55 14.93 11.91
N LEU A 68 -11.45 14.26 12.32
CA LEU A 68 -10.26 14.14 11.51
C LEU A 68 -10.48 13.07 10.42
N LEU A 69 -10.27 13.43 9.15
CA LEU A 69 -10.23 12.47 8.05
C LEU A 69 -8.78 12.01 7.79
N VAL A 70 -8.51 10.72 7.98
CA VAL A 70 -7.26 10.07 7.55
C VAL A 70 -7.51 9.38 6.21
N GLN A 71 -6.83 9.83 5.16
CA GLN A 71 -6.95 9.28 3.80
C GLN A 71 -5.68 8.52 3.42
N VAL A 72 -5.79 7.22 3.21
CA VAL A 72 -4.69 6.42 2.65
C VAL A 72 -4.59 6.64 1.15
N SER A 73 -3.41 7.06 0.68
CA SER A 73 -3.09 7.31 -0.72
C SER A 73 -1.94 6.42 -1.21
N THR A 74 -1.33 6.76 -2.34
CA THR A 74 -0.40 5.91 -3.08
C THR A 74 0.80 6.70 -3.62
N ASP A 75 1.91 6.02 -3.83
CA ASP A 75 3.06 6.48 -4.60
C ASP A 75 2.76 6.68 -6.10
N TYR A 76 1.68 6.09 -6.63
CA TYR A 76 1.24 6.24 -8.04
C TYR A 76 0.73 7.64 -8.38
N VAL A 77 0.67 8.56 -7.43
CA VAL A 77 0.51 10.01 -7.71
C VAL A 77 1.74 10.61 -8.39
N PHE A 78 2.85 9.87 -8.42
CA PHE A 78 4.08 10.20 -9.14
C PHE A 78 4.28 9.31 -10.38
N GLY A 79 5.32 9.60 -11.20
CA GLY A 79 5.72 8.76 -12.32
C GLY A 79 5.91 9.50 -13.65
N ARG A 80 5.46 10.77 -13.77
CA ARG A 80 5.65 11.57 -14.99
C ARG A 80 7.12 11.87 -15.28
N ASP A 81 7.93 12.08 -14.24
CA ASP A 81 9.36 12.30 -14.38
C ASP A 81 10.09 10.96 -14.53
N ALA A 82 10.30 10.54 -15.78
CA ALA A 82 11.00 9.30 -16.10
C ALA A 82 12.51 9.35 -15.80
N SER A 83 13.08 10.54 -15.53
CA SER A 83 14.49 10.73 -15.20
C SER A 83 14.76 10.70 -13.70
N ARG A 84 13.71 10.62 -12.86
CA ARG A 84 13.81 10.65 -11.40
C ARG A 84 14.65 9.48 -10.87
N GLN A 85 15.62 9.82 -9.98
CA GLN A 85 16.50 8.85 -9.32
C GLN A 85 16.64 9.12 -7.81
N SER A 86 15.92 10.11 -7.29
CA SER A 86 15.92 10.44 -5.86
C SER A 86 14.52 10.34 -5.28
N PRO A 87 14.35 9.93 -4.01
CA PRO A 87 13.05 9.82 -3.39
C PRO A 87 12.21 11.09 -3.52
N TYR A 88 10.89 10.92 -3.71
CA TYR A 88 9.94 12.03 -3.74
C TYR A 88 9.62 12.50 -2.32
N ALA A 89 9.76 13.80 -2.08
CA ALA A 89 9.24 14.47 -0.89
C ALA A 89 7.75 14.82 -1.07
N GLU A 90 7.06 15.13 0.04
CA GLU A 90 5.64 15.51 0.03
C GLU A 90 5.38 16.80 -0.77
N THR A 91 6.40 17.65 -0.92
CA THR A 91 6.34 18.93 -1.66
C THR A 91 6.65 18.79 -3.15
N ASP A 92 7.11 17.63 -3.60
CA ASP A 92 7.42 17.41 -5.01
C ASP A 92 6.14 17.41 -5.87
N ALA A 93 6.27 17.91 -7.10
CA ALA A 93 5.18 17.95 -8.04
C ALA A 93 4.68 16.55 -8.39
N THR A 94 3.38 16.32 -8.23
CA THR A 94 2.72 15.08 -8.63
C THR A 94 2.56 15.00 -10.15
N GLY A 95 2.43 13.78 -10.65
CA GLY A 95 2.21 13.52 -12.08
C GLY A 95 1.92 12.04 -12.28
N PRO A 96 0.67 11.60 -12.03
CA PRO A 96 0.27 10.23 -12.25
C PRO A 96 0.37 9.85 -13.72
N VAL A 97 0.64 8.58 -14.01
CA VAL A 97 0.82 8.04 -15.36
C VAL A 97 -0.25 7.02 -15.75
N ASN A 98 -1.25 6.83 -14.88
CA ASN A 98 -2.37 5.92 -15.07
C ASN A 98 -3.63 6.45 -14.37
N GLU A 99 -4.80 5.92 -14.75
CA GLU A 99 -6.12 6.31 -14.22
C GLU A 99 -6.24 6.07 -12.71
N TYR A 100 -5.69 4.98 -12.19
CA TYR A 100 -5.67 4.71 -10.75
C TYR A 100 -4.94 5.83 -9.99
N GLY A 101 -3.71 6.16 -10.40
CA GLY A 101 -2.94 7.25 -9.78
C GLY A 101 -3.65 8.60 -9.87
N ALA A 102 -4.26 8.90 -11.02
CA ALA A 102 -5.04 10.13 -11.22
C ALA A 102 -6.25 10.19 -10.27
N SER A 103 -7.00 9.10 -10.14
CA SER A 103 -8.16 9.03 -9.23
C SER A 103 -7.75 9.16 -7.76
N LYS A 104 -6.62 8.58 -7.36
CA LYS A 104 -6.10 8.70 -6.00
C LYS A 104 -5.62 10.11 -5.69
N LEU A 105 -4.95 10.77 -6.66
CA LEU A 105 -4.54 12.17 -6.52
C LEU A 105 -5.75 13.11 -6.38
N ALA A 106 -6.80 12.91 -7.18
CA ALA A 106 -8.05 13.64 -7.03
C ALA A 106 -8.70 13.38 -5.65
N GLY A 107 -8.59 12.15 -5.13
CA GLY A 107 -9.00 11.80 -3.77
C GLY A 107 -8.18 12.51 -2.68
N GLU A 108 -6.88 12.73 -2.87
CA GLU A 108 -6.08 13.57 -1.96
C GLU A 108 -6.60 15.01 -1.92
N GLN A 109 -6.88 15.57 -3.09
CA GLN A 109 -7.43 16.93 -3.22
C GLN A 109 -8.81 17.04 -2.53
N ALA A 110 -9.65 16.03 -2.71
CA ALA A 110 -10.93 15.92 -2.03
C ALA A 110 -10.75 15.82 -0.49
N ALA A 111 -9.86 14.96 -0.01
CA ALA A 111 -9.58 14.82 1.41
C ALA A 111 -9.05 16.13 2.04
N ALA A 112 -8.26 16.90 1.30
CA ALA A 112 -7.72 18.19 1.75
C ALA A 112 -8.79 19.27 1.95
N THR A 113 -10.04 19.06 1.49
CA THR A 113 -11.17 19.96 1.77
C THR A 113 -11.76 19.76 3.18
N ALA A 114 -11.39 18.65 3.86
CA ALA A 114 -11.70 18.49 5.27
C ALA A 114 -10.82 19.45 6.11
N ALA A 115 -11.45 20.23 7.01
CA ALA A 115 -10.76 21.18 7.87
C ALA A 115 -9.66 20.50 8.71
N ARG A 116 -9.89 19.23 9.09
CA ARG A 116 -8.94 18.38 9.78
C ARG A 116 -8.70 17.14 8.93
N HIS A 117 -7.55 17.07 8.28
CA HIS A 117 -7.17 15.93 7.42
C HIS A 117 -5.73 15.48 7.65
N LEU A 118 -5.49 14.19 7.45
CA LEU A 118 -4.20 13.55 7.40
C LEU A 118 -4.19 12.64 6.15
N ILE A 119 -3.40 12.98 5.16
CA ILE A 119 -3.23 12.20 3.93
C ILE A 119 -1.93 11.42 4.06
N VAL A 120 -1.98 10.10 3.86
CA VAL A 120 -0.81 9.23 3.99
C VAL A 120 -0.58 8.49 2.68
N ARG A 121 0.47 8.89 1.93
CA ARG A 121 0.92 8.15 0.75
C ARG A 121 1.75 6.95 1.21
N THR A 122 1.46 5.80 0.61
CA THR A 122 2.18 4.55 0.84
C THR A 122 2.45 3.83 -0.47
N CYS A 123 3.15 2.69 -0.45
CA CYS A 123 3.55 1.97 -1.67
C CYS A 123 3.48 0.47 -1.45
N GLY A 124 3.01 -0.27 -2.47
CA GLY A 124 3.16 -1.71 -2.59
C GLY A 124 2.79 -2.50 -1.32
N LEU A 125 1.61 -2.23 -0.77
CA LEU A 125 1.17 -2.81 0.50
C LEU A 125 1.06 -4.33 0.44
N TYR A 126 1.66 -5.00 1.43
CA TYR A 126 1.51 -6.44 1.63
C TYR A 126 1.32 -6.78 3.11
N ALA A 127 0.57 -7.84 3.37
CA ALA A 127 0.28 -8.33 4.71
C ALA A 127 0.10 -9.83 4.71
N ALA A 128 0.33 -10.46 5.87
CA ALA A 128 -0.06 -11.83 6.12
C ALA A 128 -1.59 -11.97 6.10
N GLY A 129 -2.09 -12.98 5.41
CA GLY A 129 -3.50 -13.34 5.42
C GLY A 129 -3.78 -14.56 6.31
N PRO A 130 -4.98 -14.69 6.87
CA PRO A 130 -5.39 -15.94 7.52
C PRO A 130 -5.30 -17.11 6.52
N GLY A 131 -4.54 -18.16 6.86
CA GLY A 131 -4.44 -19.38 6.04
C GLY A 131 -3.35 -19.41 4.99
N GLY A 132 -2.43 -18.43 4.96
CA GLY A 132 -1.28 -18.43 4.05
C GLY A 132 -1.47 -17.57 2.80
N PRO A 133 -0.57 -17.71 1.79
CA PRO A 133 -0.57 -16.88 0.61
C PRO A 133 -1.77 -17.16 -0.28
N ILE A 134 -2.43 -16.10 -0.74
CA ILE A 134 -3.55 -16.16 -1.70
C ILE A 134 -3.11 -15.42 -2.96
N ARG A 135 -3.01 -16.14 -4.08
CA ARG A 135 -2.64 -15.57 -5.38
C ARG A 135 -3.50 -14.34 -5.70
N GLY A 136 -2.85 -13.24 -6.11
CA GLY A 136 -3.52 -12.00 -6.49
C GLY A 136 -3.96 -11.12 -5.33
N ARG A 137 -3.74 -11.50 -4.08
CA ARG A 137 -4.07 -10.68 -2.91
C ARG A 137 -3.07 -9.54 -2.73
N ASN A 138 -1.78 -9.84 -2.78
CA ASN A 138 -0.67 -8.89 -2.83
C ASN A 138 0.52 -9.51 -3.58
N PHE A 139 1.56 -8.72 -3.83
CA PHE A 139 2.70 -9.19 -4.62
C PHE A 139 3.45 -10.33 -3.91
N ALA A 140 3.67 -10.26 -2.59
CA ALA A 140 4.35 -11.31 -1.84
C ALA A 140 3.58 -12.64 -1.89
N ASP A 141 2.26 -12.61 -1.64
CA ASP A 141 1.40 -13.79 -1.76
C ASP A 141 1.45 -14.39 -3.18
N THR A 142 1.44 -13.52 -4.20
CA THR A 142 1.50 -13.95 -5.61
C THR A 142 2.82 -14.64 -5.93
N MET A 143 3.96 -14.08 -5.47
CA MET A 143 5.27 -14.67 -5.72
C MET A 143 5.41 -16.03 -5.05
N LEU A 144 5.00 -16.17 -3.80
CA LEU A 144 5.05 -17.45 -3.07
C LEU A 144 4.14 -18.51 -3.69
N ALA A 145 2.93 -18.13 -4.15
CA ALA A 145 2.04 -19.05 -4.85
C ALA A 145 2.65 -19.51 -6.20
N LEU A 146 3.24 -18.58 -6.97
CA LEU A 146 3.88 -18.91 -8.24
C LEU A 146 5.14 -19.78 -8.07
N ALA A 147 5.88 -19.62 -6.97
CA ALA A 147 7.04 -20.45 -6.69
C ALA A 147 6.69 -21.94 -6.51
N ALA A 148 5.45 -22.25 -6.08
CA ALA A 148 4.98 -23.62 -6.00
C ALA A 148 4.48 -24.21 -7.35
N GLU A 149 4.29 -23.37 -8.38
CA GLU A 149 3.67 -23.74 -9.64
C GLU A 149 4.64 -23.68 -10.83
N ARG A 150 5.82 -23.05 -10.69
CA ARG A 150 6.72 -22.70 -11.80
C ARG A 150 8.15 -23.10 -11.49
N ASP A 151 8.91 -23.37 -12.54
CA ASP A 151 10.36 -23.68 -12.47
C ASP A 151 11.23 -22.43 -12.54
N GLU A 152 10.71 -21.31 -13.06
CA GLU A 152 11.38 -20.00 -13.17
C GLU A 152 10.35 -18.88 -13.10
N LEU A 153 10.72 -17.74 -12.52
CA LEU A 153 9.90 -16.53 -12.55
C LEU A 153 10.64 -15.37 -13.22
N ARG A 154 9.96 -14.69 -14.15
CA ARG A 154 10.43 -13.46 -14.80
C ARG A 154 9.80 -12.28 -14.11
N ILE A 155 10.62 -11.36 -13.57
CA ILE A 155 10.14 -10.26 -12.72
C ILE A 155 10.76 -8.94 -13.16
N VAL A 156 9.92 -7.90 -13.22
CA VAL A 156 10.32 -6.54 -13.61
C VAL A 156 11.37 -5.99 -12.65
N ALA A 157 12.49 -5.48 -13.22
CA ALA A 157 13.66 -5.02 -12.48
C ALA A 157 13.98 -3.53 -12.64
N ASP A 158 13.16 -2.78 -13.41
CA ASP A 158 13.37 -1.36 -13.74
C ASP A 158 12.26 -0.46 -13.19
N GLN A 159 11.43 -0.93 -12.27
CA GLN A 159 10.49 -0.15 -11.49
C GLN A 159 10.96 -0.06 -10.04
N HIS A 160 11.38 1.13 -9.62
CA HIS A 160 11.91 1.38 -8.27
C HIS A 160 10.80 1.91 -7.36
N CYS A 161 10.59 1.24 -6.23
CA CYS A 161 9.56 1.58 -5.25
C CYS A 161 9.99 1.11 -3.83
N THR A 162 9.11 1.29 -2.86
CA THR A 162 9.33 0.76 -1.50
C THR A 162 8.12 -0.06 -1.05
N PRO A 163 8.04 -1.36 -1.39
CA PRO A 163 6.97 -2.22 -0.89
C PRO A 163 6.93 -2.21 0.63
N SER A 164 5.73 -2.07 1.21
CA SER A 164 5.59 -1.77 2.62
C SER A 164 4.66 -2.76 3.33
N PHE A 165 5.12 -3.24 4.49
CA PHE A 165 4.37 -4.14 5.34
C PHE A 165 3.23 -3.39 6.04
N VAL A 166 1.99 -3.84 5.85
CA VAL A 166 0.79 -3.14 6.34
C VAL A 166 0.82 -2.84 7.84
N PRO A 167 1.26 -3.74 8.73
CA PRO A 167 1.37 -3.43 10.15
C PRO A 167 2.32 -2.26 10.48
N ASP A 168 3.42 -2.10 9.73
CA ASP A 168 4.34 -0.98 9.90
C ASP A 168 3.69 0.33 9.49
N VAL A 169 2.97 0.33 8.35
CA VAL A 169 2.22 1.51 7.87
C VAL A 169 1.11 1.87 8.84
N ALA A 170 0.36 0.88 9.34
CA ALA A 170 -0.69 1.11 10.33
C ALA A 170 -0.14 1.71 11.63
N LYS A 171 1.00 1.20 12.11
CA LYS A 171 1.71 1.78 13.26
C LYS A 171 2.12 3.22 12.99
N GLY A 172 2.69 3.50 11.80
CA GLY A 172 3.07 4.86 11.42
C GLY A 172 1.90 5.83 11.39
N ILE A 173 0.72 5.41 10.91
CA ILE A 173 -0.50 6.22 10.97
C ILE A 173 -0.88 6.51 12.44
N LEU A 174 -0.80 5.50 13.32
CA LEU A 174 -1.08 5.71 14.75
C LEU A 174 -0.05 6.64 15.42
N ASP A 175 1.24 6.55 15.04
CA ASP A 175 2.29 7.44 15.54
C ASP A 175 2.02 8.91 15.11
N LEU A 176 1.54 9.13 13.86
CA LEU A 176 1.12 10.46 13.39
C LEU A 176 -0.11 10.97 14.16
N LEU A 177 -1.11 10.11 14.37
CA LEU A 177 -2.31 10.47 15.14
C LEU A 177 -1.96 10.83 16.59
N ALA A 178 -1.02 10.12 17.22
CA ALA A 178 -0.55 10.41 18.57
C ALA A 178 0.19 11.77 18.70
N ARG A 179 0.56 12.39 17.56
CA ARG A 179 1.18 13.72 17.46
C ARG A 179 0.22 14.79 16.95
N ASP A 180 -1.07 14.48 16.85
CA ASP A 180 -2.08 15.36 16.26
C ASP A 180 -1.66 15.88 14.86
N ALA A 181 -0.92 15.06 14.10
CA ALA A 181 -0.39 15.44 12.79
C ALA A 181 -1.53 15.63 11.78
N THR A 182 -1.40 16.65 10.95
CA THR A 182 -2.33 16.99 9.85
C THR A 182 -1.58 17.29 8.57
N GLY A 183 -2.31 17.28 7.44
CA GLY A 183 -1.74 17.49 6.12
C GLY A 183 -1.20 16.22 5.49
N LEU A 184 -0.23 16.32 4.59
CA LEU A 184 0.28 15.22 3.77
C LEU A 184 1.57 14.64 4.36
N PHE A 185 1.65 13.32 4.44
CA PHE A 185 2.82 12.55 4.87
C PHE A 185 3.07 11.37 3.93
N HIS A 186 4.34 10.99 3.83
CA HIS A 186 4.75 9.71 3.26
C HIS A 186 5.02 8.71 4.39
N MET A 187 4.41 7.53 4.31
CA MET A 187 4.66 6.43 5.25
C MET A 187 4.82 5.11 4.49
N VAL A 188 6.07 4.72 4.33
CA VAL A 188 6.52 3.45 3.72
C VAL A 188 7.61 2.85 4.60
N ASN A 189 7.95 1.58 4.39
CA ASN A 189 9.17 1.03 4.95
C ASN A 189 10.39 1.79 4.44
N ASN A 190 11.50 1.76 5.17
CA ASN A 190 12.72 2.47 4.81
C ASN A 190 13.52 1.72 3.72
N GLY A 191 14.16 2.49 2.83
CA GLY A 191 14.95 2.00 1.70
C GLY A 191 14.15 1.95 0.41
N SER A 192 14.76 1.38 -0.64
CA SER A 192 14.13 1.20 -1.94
C SER A 192 14.56 -0.11 -2.57
N THR A 193 13.74 -0.63 -3.46
CA THR A 193 14.02 -1.85 -4.23
C THR A 193 13.24 -1.83 -5.54
N THR A 194 13.41 -2.85 -6.36
CA THR A 194 12.54 -3.16 -7.49
C THR A 194 11.66 -4.36 -7.16
N TRP A 195 10.66 -4.65 -7.99
CA TRP A 195 9.86 -5.87 -7.80
C TRP A 195 10.71 -7.15 -7.87
N TYR A 196 11.71 -7.17 -8.75
CA TYR A 196 12.70 -8.24 -8.79
C TYR A 196 13.51 -8.33 -7.49
N GLY A 197 14.04 -7.22 -7.00
CA GLY A 197 14.80 -7.19 -5.75
C GLY A 197 13.97 -7.60 -4.54
N PHE A 198 12.69 -7.18 -4.50
CA PHE A 198 11.77 -7.60 -3.44
C PHE A 198 11.51 -9.11 -3.47
N ALA A 199 11.22 -9.69 -4.64
CA ALA A 199 11.00 -11.12 -4.78
C ALA A 199 12.26 -11.94 -4.46
N SER A 200 13.43 -11.47 -4.88
CA SER A 200 14.72 -12.11 -4.56
C SER A 200 14.95 -12.19 -3.05
N GLU A 201 14.71 -11.09 -2.33
CA GLU A 201 14.84 -11.07 -0.87
C GLU A 201 13.75 -11.90 -0.17
N LEU A 202 12.52 -11.87 -0.68
CA LEU A 202 11.43 -12.70 -0.15
C LEU A 202 11.77 -14.19 -0.22
N PHE A 203 12.26 -14.67 -1.36
CA PHE A 203 12.62 -16.08 -1.54
C PHE A 203 13.86 -16.45 -0.73
N ARG A 204 14.88 -15.59 -0.72
CA ARG A 204 16.05 -15.79 0.14
C ARG A 204 15.65 -15.92 1.62
N ALA A 205 14.80 -15.04 2.11
CA ALA A 205 14.35 -15.05 3.51
C ALA A 205 13.41 -16.22 3.82
N ALA A 206 12.65 -16.70 2.83
CA ALA A 206 11.78 -17.87 2.95
C ALA A 206 12.53 -19.20 2.77
N GLY A 207 13.81 -19.20 2.38
CA GLY A 207 14.57 -20.41 2.06
C GLY A 207 14.10 -21.14 0.79
N ILE A 208 13.49 -20.39 -0.15
CA ILE A 208 13.00 -20.92 -1.42
C ILE A 208 14.10 -20.77 -2.49
N ASP A 209 14.57 -21.87 -3.05
CA ASP A 209 15.50 -21.90 -4.19
C ASP A 209 14.70 -21.88 -5.49
N MET A 210 14.36 -20.66 -5.94
CA MET A 210 13.59 -20.42 -7.16
C MET A 210 14.42 -19.56 -8.12
N PRO A 211 14.71 -20.02 -9.34
CA PRO A 211 15.34 -19.21 -10.36
C PRO A 211 14.53 -17.96 -10.70
N LEU A 212 15.15 -16.77 -10.52
CA LEU A 212 14.55 -15.49 -10.85
C LEU A 212 15.29 -14.84 -12.00
N LYS A 213 14.54 -14.41 -13.04
CA LYS A 213 15.09 -13.70 -14.19
C LYS A 213 14.62 -12.26 -14.19
N PRO A 214 15.53 -11.27 -14.08
CA PRO A 214 15.16 -9.87 -14.21
C PRO A 214 14.76 -9.57 -15.65
N ILE A 215 13.68 -8.82 -15.83
CA ILE A 215 13.21 -8.34 -17.13
C ILE A 215 12.90 -6.84 -17.06
N PRO A 216 13.01 -6.12 -18.19
CA PRO A 216 12.54 -4.74 -18.25
C PRO A 216 11.00 -4.69 -18.30
N THR A 217 10.43 -3.55 -17.96
CA THR A 217 8.97 -3.30 -18.03
C THR A 217 8.41 -3.57 -19.42
N THR A 218 9.18 -3.32 -20.49
CA THR A 218 8.79 -3.57 -21.89
C THR A 218 8.49 -5.04 -22.19
N ASP A 219 9.09 -5.97 -21.44
CA ASP A 219 8.86 -7.41 -21.59
C ASP A 219 7.66 -7.92 -20.80
N TYR A 220 7.01 -7.04 -20.03
CA TYR A 220 5.81 -7.34 -19.26
C TYR A 220 4.73 -6.26 -19.49
N PRO A 221 4.16 -6.19 -20.70
CA PRO A 221 3.17 -5.18 -21.04
C PRO A 221 1.90 -5.34 -20.18
N THR A 222 1.42 -4.23 -19.64
CA THR A 222 0.20 -4.14 -18.83
C THR A 222 -0.69 -3.02 -19.36
N PRO A 223 -2.04 -3.11 -19.19
CA PRO A 223 -2.95 -2.04 -19.60
C PRO A 223 -2.61 -0.67 -19.03
N ALA A 224 -2.34 -0.60 -17.72
CA ALA A 224 -1.93 0.63 -17.08
C ALA A 224 -0.41 0.79 -17.10
N ARG A 225 0.07 1.98 -17.39
CA ARG A 225 1.50 2.33 -17.27
C ARG A 225 1.90 2.38 -15.79
N ARG A 226 3.10 1.85 -15.44
CA ARG A 226 3.66 1.93 -14.09
C ARG A 226 4.77 2.97 -14.03
N PRO A 227 4.91 3.70 -12.90
CA PRO A 227 6.07 4.53 -12.66
C PRO A 227 7.38 3.72 -12.73
N SER A 228 8.40 4.23 -13.42
CA SER A 228 9.74 3.66 -13.37
C SER A 228 10.43 3.93 -12.02
N TYR A 229 10.03 5.02 -11.36
CA TYR A 229 10.53 5.42 -10.05
C TYR A 229 9.40 6.07 -9.24
N SER A 230 9.09 5.53 -8.06
CA SER A 230 8.07 6.07 -7.14
C SER A 230 8.47 5.97 -5.66
N VAL A 231 9.78 5.91 -5.40
CA VAL A 231 10.31 5.85 -4.04
C VAL A 231 9.94 7.12 -3.27
N LEU A 232 9.39 6.96 -2.06
CA LEU A 232 8.94 8.05 -1.20
C LEU A 232 9.98 8.38 -0.11
N ASP A 233 10.24 9.66 0.12
CA ASP A 233 11.02 10.16 1.25
C ASP A 233 10.15 10.18 2.51
N THR A 234 10.68 9.67 3.63
CA THR A 234 9.99 9.62 4.93
C THR A 234 10.62 10.57 5.98
N THR A 235 11.40 11.54 5.54
CA THR A 235 12.08 12.49 6.44
C THR A 235 11.08 13.31 7.27
N LYS A 236 10.00 13.79 6.63
CA LYS A 236 8.93 14.52 7.33
C LYS A 236 8.27 13.65 8.39
N PHE A 237 7.94 12.40 8.08
CA PHE A 237 7.39 11.45 9.05
C PHE A 237 8.34 11.27 10.23
N THR A 238 9.63 10.99 9.96
CA THR A 238 10.65 10.75 10.99
C THR A 238 10.82 11.96 11.90
N THR A 239 10.88 13.17 11.33
CA THR A 239 11.03 14.42 12.09
C THR A 239 9.80 14.67 12.98
N THR A 240 8.60 14.42 12.47
CA THR A 240 7.34 14.67 13.19
C THR A 240 7.14 13.68 14.33
N THR A 241 7.39 12.39 14.09
CA THR A 241 7.08 11.33 15.06
C THR A 241 8.25 11.00 15.99
N GLY A 242 9.48 11.33 15.59
CA GLY A 242 10.71 10.84 16.23
C GLY A 242 11.01 9.37 15.96
N SER A 243 10.21 8.71 15.14
CA SER A 243 10.33 7.29 14.79
C SER A 243 10.77 7.11 13.35
N ARG A 244 11.73 6.22 13.10
CA ARG A 244 12.16 5.86 11.74
C ARG A 244 11.41 4.60 11.30
N PRO A 245 10.81 4.56 10.09
CA PRO A 245 10.20 3.35 9.57
C PRO A 245 11.21 2.19 9.51
N PRO A 246 10.80 0.94 9.85
CA PRO A 246 11.65 -0.24 9.66
C PRO A 246 12.05 -0.41 8.19
N SER A 247 13.16 -1.12 7.91
CA SER A 247 13.53 -1.42 6.53
C SER A 247 12.50 -2.34 5.85
N TRP A 248 12.39 -2.27 4.52
CA TRP A 248 11.51 -3.16 3.76
C TRP A 248 11.90 -4.64 3.92
N GLN A 249 13.18 -4.95 4.16
CA GLN A 249 13.63 -6.31 4.48
C GLN A 249 13.11 -6.78 5.85
N SER A 250 13.08 -5.87 6.82
CA SER A 250 12.46 -6.17 8.13
C SER A 250 10.97 -6.47 8.00
N GLY A 251 10.28 -5.78 7.08
CA GLY A 251 8.89 -6.04 6.75
C GLY A 251 8.69 -7.44 6.16
N ILE A 252 9.55 -7.89 5.24
CA ILE A 252 9.53 -9.28 4.71
C ILE A 252 9.72 -10.28 5.85
N ALA A 253 10.72 -10.07 6.71
CA ALA A 253 10.95 -10.97 7.83
C ALA A 253 9.74 -11.04 8.80
N ALA A 254 9.08 -9.92 9.05
CA ALA A 254 7.85 -9.87 9.85
C ALA A 254 6.68 -10.57 9.16
N TYR A 255 6.52 -10.38 7.84
CA TYR A 255 5.51 -11.07 7.03
C TYR A 255 5.68 -12.60 7.09
N LEU A 256 6.91 -13.12 6.92
CA LEU A 256 7.17 -14.55 6.98
C LEU A 256 6.93 -15.12 8.39
N ARG A 257 7.34 -14.41 9.45
CA ARG A 257 7.02 -14.84 10.84
C ARG A 257 5.52 -14.90 11.11
N ALA A 258 4.74 -14.02 10.53
CA ALA A 258 3.29 -14.03 10.67
C ALA A 258 2.61 -15.15 9.86
N ASN A 259 3.34 -15.80 8.95
CA ASN A 259 2.91 -16.95 8.13
C ASN A 259 3.91 -18.13 8.25
N PRO A 260 4.00 -18.82 9.38
CA PRO A 260 4.99 -19.89 9.60
C PRO A 260 4.92 -21.04 8.58
N SER A 261 3.74 -21.30 8.02
CA SER A 261 3.53 -22.30 6.97
C SER A 261 4.26 -22.01 5.64
N LEU A 262 4.80 -20.80 5.49
CA LEU A 262 5.54 -20.37 4.30
C LEU A 262 7.07 -20.53 4.43
N SER A 263 7.57 -20.92 5.61
CA SER A 263 8.99 -21.16 5.85
C SER A 263 9.29 -22.66 5.80
N PRO A 264 10.03 -23.17 4.83
CA PRO A 264 10.42 -24.58 4.81
C PRO A 264 11.35 -24.98 5.97
N LEU A 265 11.76 -24.04 6.82
CA LEU A 265 12.70 -24.25 7.92
C LEU A 265 12.11 -24.90 9.19
N THR A 266 10.84 -25.35 9.20
CA THR A 266 10.22 -25.99 10.38
C THR A 266 10.10 -27.52 10.32
N GLU A 267 10.64 -28.19 9.30
CA GLU A 267 10.76 -29.65 9.30
C GLU A 267 12.16 -30.09 9.73
N GLY A 268 12.42 -30.11 11.04
CA GLY A 268 13.69 -30.54 11.59
C GLY A 268 13.64 -30.76 13.10
N THR A 269 12.57 -31.35 13.64
CA THR A 269 12.65 -31.95 14.98
C THR A 269 13.15 -33.38 14.80
N PRO A 270 14.37 -33.72 15.20
CA PRO A 270 14.81 -35.11 15.18
C PRO A 270 13.97 -35.89 16.18
N CYS A 271 13.27 -36.88 15.68
CA CYS A 271 12.66 -37.92 16.49
C CYS A 271 13.75 -38.55 17.38
N SER A 272 13.73 -38.28 18.67
CA SER A 272 14.55 -38.98 19.65
C SER A 272 14.10 -40.44 19.68
N GLN A 273 14.87 -41.32 19.08
CA GLN A 273 14.80 -42.75 19.35
C GLN A 273 15.31 -42.95 20.76
N SER A 274 14.41 -43.25 21.68
CA SER A 274 14.72 -43.87 22.97
C SER A 274 14.70 -45.38 22.80
N SER A 275 15.86 -45.98 22.98
CA SER A 275 16.08 -47.41 23.17
C SER A 275 15.45 -47.89 24.47
#